data_5846f7e188286efc023956db40c58628
#
_entry.id   5846f7e188286efc023956db40c58628
#
_cell.length_a   1.000
_cell.length_b   1.000
_cell.length_c   1.000
_cell.angle_alpha   90.00
_cell.angle_beta   90.00
_cell.angle_gamma   90.00
#
_symmetry.space_group_name_H-M   'P 1'
#
loop_
_entity.id
_entity.type
_entity.pdbx_description
1 polymer ?
#
loop_
_entity_poly.entity_id
_entity_poly.type
_entity_poly.pdbx_seq_one_letter_code
_entity_poly.pdbx_strand_id
1 'polypeptide(L)'
;EFRRVLFRSNAGITAADTLKNVLLMADGKPISILVPGDREVDLKRVEANLSGVQELRLFEDGDFAKHKELVKGYVGPQDAKRFGITLYADPRIVLRSHWVTGANQINKHMRYVTHGRDFTVDGFIEAAEVREGDLCPSCTSPVVIDRAIEVGHIFQLGRKYAEALDLTVLDGEGKSRVVTMGSYGIGVSRAVAEIGRAHV
;
A
#
# COMPACT_ATOMS: atom_id res chain seq x y z
N GLU A 1 -6.32 17.14 -10.30
CA GLU A 1 -5.51 16.36 -11.26
C GLU A 1 -4.97 17.23 -12.40
N PHE A 2 -5.79 18.07 -12.99
CA PHE A 2 -5.41 18.99 -14.08
C PHE A 2 -4.25 19.94 -13.72
N ARG A 3 -4.23 20.49 -12.51
CA ARG A 3 -3.17 21.38 -12.02
C ARG A 3 -1.84 20.66 -11.78
N ARG A 4 -1.86 19.38 -11.40
CA ARG A 4 -0.64 18.57 -11.26
C ARG A 4 0.03 18.30 -12.59
N VAL A 5 -0.75 18.09 -13.64
CA VAL A 5 -0.24 17.91 -15.02
C VAL A 5 0.42 19.18 -15.52
N LEU A 6 -0.23 20.34 -15.36
CA LEU A 6 0.32 21.64 -15.75
C LEU A 6 1.63 21.98 -15.03
N PHE A 7 1.71 21.73 -13.72
CA PHE A 7 2.93 21.95 -12.95
C PHE A 7 4.09 21.08 -13.48
N ARG A 8 3.85 19.81 -13.73
CA ARG A 8 4.87 18.87 -14.23
C ARG A 8 5.36 19.26 -15.62
N SER A 9 4.47 19.55 -16.55
CA SER A 9 4.81 19.94 -17.93
C SER A 9 5.62 21.24 -18.00
N ASN A 10 5.23 22.26 -17.23
CA ASN A 10 5.92 23.56 -17.22
C ASN A 10 7.30 23.51 -16.57
N ALA A 11 7.55 22.56 -15.65
CA ALA A 11 8.81 22.44 -14.95
C ALA A 11 9.74 21.36 -15.54
N GLY A 12 9.34 20.68 -16.61
CA GLY A 12 10.07 19.54 -17.19
C GLY A 12 10.14 18.34 -16.24
N ILE A 13 9.15 18.20 -15.33
CA ILE A 13 9.11 17.18 -14.30
C ILE A 13 8.13 16.08 -14.72
N THR A 14 8.57 14.83 -14.73
CA THR A 14 7.74 13.67 -14.95
C THR A 14 7.04 13.20 -13.68
N ALA A 15 6.06 12.30 -13.80
CA ALA A 15 5.45 11.68 -12.62
C ALA A 15 6.48 10.91 -11.77
N ALA A 16 7.43 10.24 -12.43
CA ALA A 16 8.51 9.50 -11.78
C ALA A 16 9.47 10.39 -10.97
N ASP A 17 9.51 11.70 -11.23
CA ASP A 17 10.33 12.66 -10.47
C ASP A 17 9.63 13.13 -9.19
N THR A 18 8.36 12.79 -9.02
CA THR A 18 7.56 13.24 -7.88
C THR A 18 7.47 12.16 -6.81
N LEU A 19 7.37 12.59 -5.56
CA LEU A 19 7.14 11.76 -4.40
C LEU A 19 5.71 12.02 -3.90
N LYS A 20 4.87 10.99 -3.99
CA LYS A 20 3.52 11.03 -3.43
C LYS A 20 3.58 10.74 -1.94
N ASN A 21 2.85 11.53 -1.18
CA ASN A 21 2.57 11.28 0.22
C ASN A 21 1.09 10.94 0.36
N VAL A 22 0.78 9.67 0.62
CA VAL A 22 -0.58 9.16 0.74
C VAL A 22 -0.91 8.99 2.21
N LEU A 23 -1.92 9.71 2.68
CA LEU A 23 -2.39 9.62 4.06
C LEU A 23 -3.43 8.50 4.19
N LEU A 24 -3.25 7.67 5.20
CA LEU A 24 -4.13 6.56 5.55
C LEU A 24 -4.54 6.68 7.02
N MET A 25 -5.67 6.09 7.33
CA MET A 25 -6.12 5.87 8.71
C MET A 25 -5.94 4.38 9.04
N ALA A 26 -5.11 4.08 10.03
CA ALA A 26 -4.86 2.75 10.54
C ALA A 26 -5.37 2.66 11.99
N ASP A 27 -6.41 1.88 12.25
CA ASP A 27 -7.07 1.75 13.55
C ASP A 27 -7.33 3.11 14.24
N GLY A 28 -7.86 4.07 13.45
CA GLY A 28 -8.18 5.41 13.92
C GLY A 28 -6.98 6.35 14.10
N LYS A 29 -5.75 5.93 13.75
CA LYS A 29 -4.53 6.76 13.82
C LYS A 29 -4.05 7.12 12.42
N PRO A 30 -3.66 8.39 12.18
CA PRO A 30 -3.10 8.78 10.90
C PRO A 30 -1.71 8.20 10.68
N ILE A 31 -1.51 7.62 9.50
CA ILE A 31 -0.21 7.21 8.99
C ILE A 31 0.00 7.78 7.59
N SER A 32 1.21 7.83 7.15
CA SER A 32 1.60 8.39 5.87
C SER A 32 2.49 7.42 5.12
N ILE A 33 2.21 7.21 3.84
CA ILE A 33 2.97 6.31 2.97
C ILE A 33 3.57 7.09 1.81
N LEU A 34 4.88 7.00 1.65
CA LEU A 34 5.60 7.58 0.53
C LEU A 34 5.79 6.56 -0.58
N VAL A 35 5.38 6.93 -1.79
CA VAL A 35 5.62 6.16 -3.01
C VAL A 35 6.08 7.07 -4.15
N PRO A 36 6.82 6.57 -5.15
CA PRO A 36 7.09 7.32 -6.37
C PRO A 36 5.79 7.81 -7.01
N GLY A 37 5.78 9.02 -7.54
CA GLY A 37 4.55 9.67 -8.00
C GLY A 37 3.94 9.07 -9.26
N ASP A 38 4.67 8.21 -9.95
CA ASP A 38 4.16 7.41 -11.07
C ASP A 38 3.52 6.09 -10.62
N ARG A 39 3.58 5.74 -9.31
CA ARG A 39 2.99 4.53 -8.73
C ARG A 39 1.74 4.86 -7.92
N GLU A 40 0.81 3.91 -7.84
CA GLU A 40 -0.29 3.97 -6.88
C GLU A 40 0.04 3.14 -5.63
N VAL A 41 -0.59 3.50 -4.51
CA VAL A 41 -0.48 2.71 -3.28
C VAL A 41 -1.42 1.50 -3.39
N ASP A 42 -0.88 0.32 -3.19
CA ASP A 42 -1.64 -0.91 -3.05
C ASP A 42 -1.96 -1.14 -1.56
N LEU A 43 -3.20 -0.86 -1.18
CA LEU A 43 -3.65 -0.97 0.22
C LEU A 43 -3.49 -2.38 0.79
N LYS A 44 -3.66 -3.42 -0.03
CA LYS A 44 -3.49 -4.81 0.42
C LYS A 44 -2.03 -5.12 0.75
N ARG A 45 -1.10 -4.57 -0.02
CA ARG A 45 0.33 -4.69 0.28
C ARG A 45 0.69 -3.94 1.55
N VAL A 46 0.16 -2.72 1.72
CA VAL A 46 0.35 -1.94 2.95
C VAL A 46 -0.18 -2.70 4.16
N GLU A 47 -1.41 -3.23 4.09
CA GLU A 47 -2.04 -4.01 5.15
C GLU A 47 -1.21 -5.26 5.51
N ALA A 48 -0.71 -5.99 4.51
CA ALA A 48 0.14 -7.17 4.72
C ALA A 48 1.47 -6.86 5.42
N ASN A 49 1.99 -5.63 5.27
CA ASN A 49 3.25 -5.18 5.88
C ASN A 49 3.06 -4.48 7.23
N LEU A 50 1.84 -4.08 7.59
CA LEU A 50 1.52 -3.45 8.87
C LEU A 50 0.94 -4.49 9.84
N SER A 51 1.82 -5.11 10.62
CA SER A 51 1.40 -6.12 11.60
C SER A 51 0.46 -5.54 12.66
N GLY A 52 -0.69 -6.19 12.87
CA GLY A 52 -1.63 -5.85 13.94
C GLY A 52 -2.66 -4.77 13.59
N VAL A 53 -2.63 -4.19 12.42
CA VAL A 53 -3.66 -3.27 11.93
C VAL A 53 -4.92 -4.06 11.56
N GLN A 54 -6.08 -3.65 12.10
CA GLN A 54 -7.37 -4.29 11.86
C GLN A 54 -8.18 -3.55 10.79
N GLU A 55 -8.07 -2.23 10.77
CA GLU A 55 -8.77 -1.37 9.82
C GLU A 55 -7.77 -0.42 9.15
N LEU A 56 -7.70 -0.48 7.81
CA LEU A 56 -6.87 0.42 7.02
C LEU A 56 -7.73 1.05 5.92
N ARG A 57 -7.74 2.38 5.85
CA ARG A 57 -8.46 3.12 4.81
C ARG A 57 -7.72 4.39 4.40
N LEU A 58 -8.07 4.92 3.26
CA LEU A 58 -7.59 6.25 2.83
C LEU A 58 -8.15 7.36 3.72
N PHE A 59 -7.38 8.44 3.84
CA PHE A 59 -7.86 9.67 4.45
C PHE A 59 -9.01 10.26 3.63
N GLU A 60 -10.09 10.62 4.30
CA GLU A 60 -11.28 11.23 3.73
C GLU A 60 -11.37 12.72 4.07
N ASP A 61 -12.34 13.42 3.48
CA ASP A 61 -12.52 14.86 3.76
C ASP A 61 -12.84 15.14 5.23
N GLY A 62 -13.53 14.21 5.91
CA GLY A 62 -13.80 14.29 7.34
C GLY A 62 -12.53 14.20 8.21
N ASP A 63 -11.51 13.48 7.74
CA ASP A 63 -10.24 13.38 8.45
C ASP A 63 -9.43 14.68 8.24
N PHE A 64 -9.40 15.22 7.03
CA PHE A 64 -8.79 16.54 6.77
C PHE A 64 -9.47 17.66 7.55
N ALA A 65 -10.77 17.58 7.81
CA ALA A 65 -11.47 18.54 8.65
C ALA A 65 -11.01 18.53 10.11
N LYS A 66 -10.55 17.37 10.61
CA LYS A 66 -9.96 17.21 11.94
C LYS A 66 -8.48 17.58 11.98
N HIS A 67 -7.77 17.39 10.87
CA HIS A 67 -6.35 17.68 10.69
C HIS A 67 -6.17 18.92 9.79
N LYS A 68 -6.62 20.06 10.26
CA LYS A 68 -6.63 21.35 9.51
C LYS A 68 -5.22 21.85 9.12
N GLU A 69 -4.21 21.36 9.79
CA GLU A 69 -2.79 21.61 9.49
C GLU A 69 -2.33 20.95 8.19
N LEU A 70 -3.07 19.96 7.67
CA LEU A 70 -2.74 19.22 6.46
C LEU A 70 -3.51 19.75 5.25
N VAL A 71 -2.80 20.17 4.22
CA VAL A 71 -3.39 20.66 2.98
C VAL A 71 -3.58 19.51 2.00
N LYS A 72 -4.82 19.07 1.80
CA LYS A 72 -5.17 17.96 0.90
C LYS A 72 -4.50 18.11 -0.47
N GLY A 73 -3.75 17.09 -0.88
CA GLY A 73 -3.04 17.04 -2.16
C GLY A 73 -1.68 17.74 -2.18
N TYR A 74 -1.26 18.36 -1.06
CA TYR A 74 0.01 19.08 -0.98
C TYR A 74 0.87 18.67 0.22
N VAL A 75 0.48 17.67 1.00
CA VAL A 75 1.25 17.19 2.15
C VAL A 75 2.55 16.57 1.66
N GLY A 76 3.68 16.97 2.24
CA GLY A 76 4.99 16.40 1.97
C GLY A 76 5.49 15.52 3.13
N PRO A 77 6.60 14.79 2.95
CA PRO A 77 7.16 13.91 3.98
C PRO A 77 7.60 14.67 5.24
N GLN A 78 8.10 15.90 5.09
CA GLN A 78 8.49 16.76 6.20
C GLN A 78 7.31 17.14 7.11
N ASP A 79 6.10 17.20 6.55
CA ASP A 79 4.91 17.60 7.28
C ASP A 79 4.37 16.45 8.15
N ALA A 80 4.44 15.21 7.68
CA ALA A 80 4.04 14.05 8.45
C ALA A 80 4.79 13.98 9.80
N LYS A 81 6.10 14.11 9.74
CA LYS A 81 6.95 14.12 10.95
C LYS A 81 6.65 15.31 11.87
N ARG A 82 6.46 16.50 11.28
CA ARG A 82 6.13 17.75 12.01
C ARG A 82 4.82 17.63 12.79
N PHE A 83 3.85 16.91 12.26
CA PHE A 83 2.54 16.72 12.89
C PHE A 83 2.38 15.39 13.62
N GLY A 84 3.48 14.68 13.87
CA GLY A 84 3.48 13.43 14.64
C GLY A 84 2.79 12.26 13.94
N ILE A 85 2.72 12.29 12.62
CA ILE A 85 2.16 11.22 11.79
C ILE A 85 3.27 10.22 11.49
N THR A 86 3.05 8.94 11.76
CA THR A 86 4.00 7.88 11.42
C THR A 86 4.18 7.81 9.91
N LEU A 87 5.44 7.88 9.47
CA LEU A 87 5.82 7.99 8.06
C LEU A 87 6.52 6.72 7.60
N TYR A 88 5.86 5.96 6.76
CA TYR A 88 6.46 4.83 6.05
C TYR A 88 6.82 5.19 4.62
N ALA A 89 7.73 4.45 4.04
CA ALA A 89 8.10 4.63 2.64
C ALA A 89 8.26 3.30 1.91
N ASP A 90 7.87 3.31 0.65
CA ASP A 90 8.23 2.23 -0.26
C ASP A 90 9.75 2.22 -0.50
N PRO A 91 10.42 1.06 -0.50
CA PRO A 91 11.87 0.97 -0.70
C PRO A 91 12.38 1.64 -1.99
N ARG A 92 11.54 1.78 -3.01
CA ARG A 92 11.89 2.44 -4.28
C ARG A 92 12.29 3.91 -4.11
N ILE A 93 11.85 4.57 -3.03
CA ILE A 93 12.18 5.99 -2.82
C ILE A 93 13.66 6.24 -2.53
N VAL A 94 14.38 5.26 -1.96
CA VAL A 94 15.82 5.39 -1.65
C VAL A 94 16.71 5.19 -2.86
N LEU A 95 16.17 4.61 -3.94
CA LEU A 95 16.89 4.40 -5.18
C LEU A 95 17.14 5.70 -5.96
N ARG A 96 16.52 6.79 -5.52
CA ARG A 96 16.60 8.10 -6.17
C ARG A 96 16.71 9.23 -5.15
N SER A 97 17.39 10.29 -5.55
CA SER A 97 17.44 11.58 -4.86
C SER A 97 16.73 12.66 -5.66
N HIS A 98 16.58 13.85 -5.07
CA HIS A 98 16.03 15.04 -5.74
C HIS A 98 14.55 14.92 -6.12
N TRP A 99 13.74 14.43 -5.21
CA TRP A 99 12.30 14.35 -5.39
C TRP A 99 11.62 15.70 -5.41
N VAL A 100 10.49 15.76 -6.10
CA VAL A 100 9.52 16.87 -6.03
C VAL A 100 8.31 16.38 -5.23
N THR A 101 7.94 17.10 -4.17
CA THR A 101 6.83 16.72 -3.29
C THR A 101 6.01 17.94 -2.85
N GLY A 102 4.90 17.71 -2.16
CA GLY A 102 4.07 18.77 -1.61
C GLY A 102 4.82 19.63 -0.57
N ALA A 103 4.48 20.91 -0.47
CA ALA A 103 4.99 21.85 0.52
C ALA A 103 3.94 22.21 1.58
N ASN A 104 2.90 21.40 1.73
CA ASN A 104 1.73 21.64 2.61
C ASN A 104 1.10 23.03 2.45
N GLN A 105 1.17 23.58 1.26
CA GLN A 105 0.57 24.85 0.87
C GLN A 105 -0.06 24.70 -0.52
N ILE A 106 -1.24 25.30 -0.70
CA ILE A 106 -1.95 25.28 -1.98
C ILE A 106 -1.04 25.79 -3.10
N ASN A 107 -0.94 25.01 -4.18
CA ASN A 107 -0.14 25.29 -5.38
C ASN A 107 1.38 25.39 -5.16
N LYS A 108 1.89 24.94 -4.00
CA LYS A 108 3.34 24.94 -3.74
C LYS A 108 3.91 23.54 -3.62
N HIS A 109 5.11 23.37 -4.14
CA HIS A 109 5.88 22.13 -4.09
C HIS A 109 7.33 22.43 -3.70
N MET A 110 7.95 21.47 -3.04
CA MET A 110 9.38 21.47 -2.75
C MET A 110 10.12 20.66 -3.82
N ARG A 111 11.29 21.09 -4.21
CA ARG A 111 12.18 20.40 -5.17
C ARG A 111 13.45 19.95 -4.46
N TYR A 112 14.10 18.96 -5.08
CA TYR A 112 15.39 18.43 -4.60
C TYR A 112 15.32 17.79 -3.22
N VAL A 113 14.14 17.33 -2.81
CA VAL A 113 13.94 16.67 -1.51
C VAL A 113 14.57 15.29 -1.54
N THR A 114 15.36 14.96 -0.52
CA THR A 114 16.15 13.74 -0.44
C THR A 114 15.96 13.07 0.93
N HIS A 115 15.67 11.77 0.92
CA HIS A 115 15.63 10.96 2.14
C HIS A 115 17.01 11.00 2.85
N GLY A 116 16.98 11.06 4.17
CA GLY A 116 18.17 11.13 5.01
C GLY A 116 18.74 12.57 5.20
N ARG A 117 18.42 13.50 4.28
CA ARG A 117 18.81 14.91 4.41
C ARG A 117 17.63 15.79 4.85
N ASP A 118 16.50 15.70 4.16
CA ASP A 118 15.36 16.61 4.35
C ASP A 118 14.22 15.97 5.15
N PHE A 119 14.15 14.65 5.15
CA PHE A 119 13.21 13.87 5.97
C PHE A 119 13.77 12.48 6.28
N THR A 120 13.24 11.88 7.33
CA THR A 120 13.50 10.49 7.71
C THR A 120 12.17 9.75 7.81
N VAL A 121 12.18 8.44 7.61
CA VAL A 121 11.01 7.57 7.72
C VAL A 121 11.08 6.72 8.98
N ASP A 122 9.92 6.29 9.48
CA ASP A 122 9.83 5.42 10.65
C ASP A 122 10.00 3.94 10.26
N GLY A 123 9.84 3.62 8.96
CA GLY A 123 10.08 2.28 8.42
C GLY A 123 9.90 2.24 6.90
N PHE A 124 10.38 1.14 6.32
CA PHE A 124 10.16 0.81 4.91
C PHE A 124 9.17 -0.33 4.79
N ILE A 125 8.19 -0.18 3.91
CA ILE A 125 7.19 -1.19 3.60
C ILE A 125 6.95 -1.25 2.09
N GLU A 126 6.75 -2.43 1.56
CA GLU A 126 6.31 -2.62 0.17
C GLU A 126 4.87 -2.09 0.01
N ALA A 127 4.74 -0.91 -0.54
CA ALA A 127 3.46 -0.19 -0.62
C ALA A 127 3.01 0.15 -2.04
N ALA A 128 3.95 0.28 -2.98
CA ALA A 128 3.63 0.61 -4.36
C ALA A 128 3.10 -0.59 -5.15
N GLU A 129 2.19 -0.32 -6.09
CA GLU A 129 1.76 -1.32 -7.07
C GLU A 129 2.95 -1.93 -7.81
N VAL A 130 2.86 -3.22 -8.13
CA VAL A 130 3.84 -3.92 -8.96
C VAL A 130 3.51 -3.65 -10.43
N ARG A 131 4.55 -3.39 -11.22
CA ARG A 131 4.46 -3.22 -12.68
C ARG A 131 5.37 -4.18 -13.41
N GLU A 132 5.01 -4.45 -14.64
CA GLU A 132 5.86 -5.22 -15.54
C GLU A 132 7.25 -4.59 -15.65
N GLY A 133 8.28 -5.43 -15.56
CA GLY A 133 9.67 -5.00 -15.54
C GLY A 133 10.21 -4.56 -14.18
N ASP A 134 9.38 -4.49 -13.13
CA ASP A 134 9.89 -4.31 -11.76
C ASP A 134 10.82 -5.45 -11.38
N LEU A 135 11.86 -5.17 -10.60
CA LEU A 135 12.78 -6.21 -10.18
C LEU A 135 12.25 -6.99 -8.98
N CYS A 136 12.29 -8.30 -9.05
CA CYS A 136 11.97 -9.16 -7.91
C CYS A 136 12.94 -8.87 -6.76
N PRO A 137 12.48 -8.62 -5.53
CA PRO A 137 13.35 -8.31 -4.40
C PRO A 137 14.25 -9.50 -3.98
N SER A 138 13.87 -10.73 -4.35
CA SER A 138 14.63 -11.93 -3.97
C SER A 138 15.68 -12.32 -5.00
N CYS A 139 15.39 -12.20 -6.30
CA CYS A 139 16.29 -12.70 -7.36
C CYS A 139 16.70 -11.66 -8.39
N THR A 140 16.20 -10.41 -8.26
CA THR A 140 16.45 -9.28 -9.18
C THR A 140 16.05 -9.52 -10.64
N SER A 141 15.35 -10.62 -10.95
CA SER A 141 14.79 -10.84 -12.27
C SER A 141 13.59 -9.90 -12.50
N PRO A 142 13.38 -9.44 -13.75
CA PRO A 142 12.21 -8.62 -14.05
C PRO A 142 10.91 -9.42 -13.86
N VAL A 143 9.93 -8.78 -13.25
CA VAL A 143 8.58 -9.33 -13.08
C VAL A 143 7.82 -9.22 -14.40
N VAL A 144 7.15 -10.30 -14.79
CA VAL A 144 6.21 -10.34 -15.91
C VAL A 144 4.79 -10.36 -15.36
N ILE A 145 3.90 -9.60 -15.98
CA ILE A 145 2.48 -9.54 -15.59
C ILE A 145 1.65 -10.18 -16.70
N ASP A 146 1.07 -11.34 -16.39
CA ASP A 146 0.18 -12.06 -17.29
C ASP A 146 -1.26 -12.07 -16.79
N ARG A 147 -2.19 -12.20 -17.73
CA ARG A 147 -3.60 -12.46 -17.42
C ARG A 147 -3.82 -13.96 -17.28
N ALA A 148 -4.40 -14.35 -16.16
CA ALA A 148 -4.75 -15.75 -15.90
C ALA A 148 -6.20 -15.87 -15.46
N ILE A 149 -6.76 -17.08 -15.63
CA ILE A 149 -8.06 -17.44 -15.07
C ILE A 149 -7.82 -18.09 -13.72
N GLU A 150 -8.39 -17.50 -12.66
CA GLU A 150 -8.36 -18.08 -11.33
C GLU A 150 -9.28 -19.31 -11.27
N VAL A 151 -8.70 -20.49 -11.32
CA VAL A 151 -9.44 -21.76 -11.24
C VAL A 151 -9.74 -22.15 -9.80
N GLY A 152 -8.85 -21.85 -8.88
CA GLY A 152 -8.99 -22.16 -7.46
C GLY A 152 -8.31 -21.12 -6.56
N HIS A 153 -8.71 -21.10 -5.30
CA HIS A 153 -8.17 -20.18 -4.31
C HIS A 153 -8.00 -20.86 -2.95
N ILE A 154 -6.86 -20.63 -2.32
CA ILE A 154 -6.57 -21.08 -0.95
C ILE A 154 -6.62 -19.85 -0.03
N PHE A 155 -7.52 -19.89 0.96
CA PHE A 155 -7.63 -18.84 1.96
C PHE A 155 -6.98 -19.28 3.28
N GLN A 156 -6.04 -18.50 3.77
CA GLN A 156 -5.51 -18.64 5.13
C GLN A 156 -6.35 -17.77 6.06
N LEU A 157 -7.42 -18.33 6.61
CA LEU A 157 -8.37 -17.61 7.45
C LEU A 157 -7.85 -17.34 8.87
N GLY A 158 -6.81 -18.04 9.29
CA GLY A 158 -6.26 -17.93 10.62
C GLY A 158 -7.29 -18.28 11.72
N ARG A 159 -7.39 -17.45 12.74
CA ARG A 159 -8.32 -17.65 13.86
C ARG A 159 -9.52 -16.70 13.86
N LYS A 160 -9.54 -15.72 12.96
CA LYS A 160 -10.53 -14.64 12.94
C LYS A 160 -11.98 -15.13 13.09
N TYR A 161 -12.37 -16.14 12.31
CA TYR A 161 -13.73 -16.67 12.35
C TYR A 161 -13.93 -17.64 13.52
N ALA A 162 -12.91 -18.42 13.87
CA ALA A 162 -12.99 -19.34 15.00
C ALA A 162 -13.14 -18.61 16.33
N GLU A 163 -12.46 -17.48 16.50
CA GLU A 163 -12.59 -16.62 17.68
C GLU A 163 -13.98 -15.96 17.74
N ALA A 164 -14.48 -15.45 16.61
CA ALA A 164 -15.78 -14.80 16.55
C ALA A 164 -16.97 -15.78 16.79
N LEU A 165 -16.77 -17.07 16.51
CA LEU A 165 -17.78 -18.12 16.62
C LEU A 165 -17.53 -19.05 17.83
N ASP A 166 -16.57 -18.73 18.70
CA ASP A 166 -16.16 -19.55 19.86
C ASP A 166 -15.83 -21.02 19.48
N LEU A 167 -15.28 -21.22 18.26
CA LEU A 167 -14.92 -22.54 17.77
C LEU A 167 -13.60 -23.00 18.39
N THR A 168 -13.71 -23.90 19.36
CA THR A 168 -12.58 -24.49 20.06
C THR A 168 -12.60 -26.01 20.00
N VAL A 169 -11.43 -26.62 20.11
CA VAL A 169 -11.22 -28.06 20.25
C VAL A 169 -10.32 -28.34 21.46
N LEU A 170 -10.42 -29.55 22.00
CA LEU A 170 -9.48 -30.01 23.04
C LEU A 170 -8.23 -30.54 22.34
N ASP A 171 -7.05 -30.07 22.77
CA ASP A 171 -5.78 -30.66 22.37
C ASP A 171 -5.51 -32.01 23.03
N GLY A 172 -4.41 -32.68 22.67
CA GLY A 172 -4.03 -33.97 23.23
C GLY A 172 -3.81 -33.99 24.75
N GLU A 173 -3.71 -32.80 25.37
CA GLU A 173 -3.58 -32.60 26.81
C GLU A 173 -4.91 -32.22 27.49
N GLY A 174 -6.01 -32.18 26.73
CA GLY A 174 -7.34 -31.79 27.21
C GLY A 174 -7.54 -30.28 27.39
N LYS A 175 -6.65 -29.43 26.83
CA LYS A 175 -6.79 -27.97 26.89
C LYS A 175 -7.58 -27.46 25.71
N SER A 176 -8.49 -26.52 25.96
CA SER A 176 -9.24 -25.84 24.90
C SER A 176 -8.32 -24.96 24.05
N ARG A 177 -8.38 -25.10 22.72
CA ARG A 177 -7.63 -24.33 21.73
C ARG A 177 -8.56 -23.80 20.66
N VAL A 178 -8.38 -22.53 20.32
CA VAL A 178 -9.07 -21.92 19.15
C VAL A 178 -8.51 -22.53 17.87
N VAL A 179 -9.40 -22.94 16.98
CA VAL A 179 -9.06 -23.61 15.70
C VAL A 179 -8.41 -22.60 14.73
N THR A 180 -7.33 -23.02 14.06
CA THR A 180 -6.79 -22.31 12.91
C THR A 180 -7.48 -22.85 11.65
N MET A 181 -8.05 -21.93 10.85
CA MET A 181 -8.89 -22.29 9.71
C MET A 181 -8.21 -22.01 8.38
N GLY A 182 -8.49 -22.81 7.39
CA GLY A 182 -8.23 -22.56 5.98
C GLY A 182 -9.47 -22.86 5.15
N SER A 183 -9.58 -22.27 3.97
CA SER A 183 -10.61 -22.58 2.99
C SER A 183 -9.98 -22.85 1.64
N TYR A 184 -10.50 -23.85 0.92
CA TYR A 184 -9.93 -24.35 -0.32
C TYR A 184 -11.04 -24.42 -1.36
N GLY A 185 -11.09 -23.43 -2.23
CA GLY A 185 -12.16 -23.29 -3.23
C GLY A 185 -11.69 -23.65 -4.64
N ILE A 186 -12.53 -24.30 -5.42
CA ILE A 186 -12.35 -24.53 -6.86
C ILE A 186 -13.58 -24.05 -7.61
N GLY A 187 -13.37 -23.24 -8.65
CA GLY A 187 -14.42 -22.79 -9.57
C GLY A 187 -14.70 -23.86 -10.63
N VAL A 188 -15.56 -24.84 -10.34
CA VAL A 188 -15.83 -25.99 -11.23
C VAL A 188 -16.23 -25.53 -12.63
N SER A 189 -17.16 -24.57 -12.74
CA SER A 189 -17.62 -24.05 -14.05
C SER A 189 -16.50 -23.30 -14.79
N ARG A 190 -15.59 -22.60 -14.08
CA ARG A 190 -14.40 -21.99 -14.69
C ARG A 190 -13.42 -23.05 -15.20
N ALA A 191 -13.18 -24.09 -14.43
CA ALA A 191 -12.32 -25.21 -14.85
C ALA A 191 -12.85 -25.88 -16.10
N VAL A 192 -14.17 -26.17 -16.17
CA VAL A 192 -14.83 -26.75 -17.35
C VAL A 192 -14.70 -25.85 -18.57
N ALA A 193 -14.92 -24.53 -18.40
CA ALA A 193 -14.80 -23.58 -19.49
C ALA A 193 -13.36 -23.49 -20.02
N GLU A 194 -12.35 -23.58 -19.15
CA GLU A 194 -10.95 -23.52 -19.55
C GLU A 194 -10.51 -24.80 -20.28
N ILE A 195 -10.92 -25.97 -19.81
CA ILE A 195 -10.72 -27.25 -20.51
C ILE A 195 -11.37 -27.23 -21.89
N GLY A 196 -12.59 -26.69 -22.01
CA GLY A 196 -13.29 -26.54 -23.28
C GLY A 196 -12.55 -25.66 -24.29
N ARG A 197 -11.89 -24.61 -23.84
CA ARG A 197 -11.07 -23.72 -24.70
C ARG A 197 -9.78 -24.40 -25.20
N ALA A 198 -9.23 -25.32 -24.45
CA ALA A 198 -8.01 -26.04 -24.84
C ALA A 198 -8.25 -27.07 -25.97
N HIS A 199 -9.51 -27.35 -26.32
CA HIS A 199 -9.90 -28.34 -27.32
C HIS A 199 -10.54 -27.70 -28.59
N VAL A 200 -10.51 -26.39 -28.74
CA VAL A 200 -11.06 -25.68 -29.93
C VAL A 200 -9.96 -25.17 -30.87
#